data_4988339068c0e07eddba5f6726d9f506
#
_entry.id   4988339068c0e07eddba5f6726d9f506
#
_cell.length_a   1.000
_cell.length_b   1.000
_cell.length_c   1.000
_cell.angle_alpha   90.00
_cell.angle_beta   90.00
_cell.angle_gamma   90.00
#
_symmetry.space_group_name_H-M   'P 1'
#
loop_
_entity.id
_entity.type
_entity.pdbx_description
1 polymer ?
#
loop_
_entity_poly.entity_id
_entity_poly.type
_entity_poly.pdbx_seq_one_letter_code
_entity_poly.pdbx_strand_id
1 'polypeptide(L)'
;MSSPTACLALADGTLFYGNGFGATGQTRAELCFNTAMTGYQEIMTDPSYAGQVVTFTFPHIGNVGVNDEDDEAAEPVAAGMAVKWDPTEPSNWRAAERLSDWLRRRGRIGIGGLDTRRLTRAIRQQGAPHVALAHDPAGRFDIAALVQAARAFPGLVGQDLARAVTCAQSYRWDQMRWAWPDGHGRREGPGRRVVAIDYGAKRNILRCLASAGCDVTVMPATATAEDILGQRPEGLFLSNGPGDPAATGAYAVPTIREVLERSEIPVFGI
;
A
#
# COMPACT_ATOMS: atom_id res chain seq x y z
N MET A 1 -8.02 -29.70 16.92
CA MET A 1 -7.72 -28.41 16.29
C MET A 1 -6.24 -28.15 16.52
N SER A 2 -5.48 -27.79 15.49
CA SER A 2 -4.07 -27.41 15.65
C SER A 2 -3.97 -26.13 16.51
N SER A 3 -2.93 -26.00 17.30
CA SER A 3 -2.66 -24.76 18.04
C SER A 3 -2.49 -23.59 17.05
N PRO A 4 -3.00 -22.38 17.38
CA PRO A 4 -2.83 -21.23 16.51
C PRO A 4 -1.35 -20.87 16.36
N THR A 5 -0.95 -20.51 15.15
CA THR A 5 0.44 -20.13 14.83
C THR A 5 0.60 -18.63 14.60
N ALA A 6 -0.49 -17.86 14.71
CA ALA A 6 -0.44 -16.38 14.67
C ALA A 6 -1.38 -15.76 15.71
N CYS A 7 -1.01 -14.57 16.16
CA CYS A 7 -1.77 -13.76 17.07
C CYS A 7 -1.78 -12.30 16.60
N LEU A 8 -2.98 -11.70 16.51
CA LEU A 8 -3.19 -10.27 16.33
C LEU A 8 -3.68 -9.69 17.65
N ALA A 9 -2.86 -8.88 18.30
CA ALA A 9 -3.17 -8.22 19.56
C ALA A 9 -3.48 -6.74 19.32
N LEU A 10 -4.63 -6.27 19.82
CA LEU A 10 -5.01 -4.87 19.79
C LEU A 10 -4.46 -4.15 21.05
N ALA A 11 -4.27 -2.86 20.96
CA ALA A 11 -3.78 -2.02 22.06
C ALA A 11 -4.70 -2.03 23.30
N ASP A 12 -6.00 -2.30 23.14
CA ASP A 12 -6.97 -2.45 24.24
C ASP A 12 -6.86 -3.81 24.96
N GLY A 13 -6.05 -4.74 24.44
CA GLY A 13 -5.87 -6.08 24.96
C GLY A 13 -6.75 -7.14 24.28
N THR A 14 -7.57 -6.77 23.30
CA THR A 14 -8.34 -7.74 22.51
C THR A 14 -7.40 -8.59 21.65
N LEU A 15 -7.63 -9.91 21.65
CA LEU A 15 -6.79 -10.87 20.94
C LEU A 15 -7.59 -11.62 19.88
N PHE A 16 -6.95 -11.85 18.74
CA PHE A 16 -7.42 -12.73 17.69
C PHE A 16 -6.33 -13.76 17.37
N TYR A 17 -6.68 -15.03 17.47
CA TYR A 17 -5.78 -16.14 17.17
C TYR A 17 -6.17 -16.78 15.85
N GLY A 18 -5.18 -17.20 15.08
CA GLY A 18 -5.38 -17.83 13.78
C GLY A 18 -4.15 -18.56 13.29
N ASN A 19 -4.15 -18.88 12.01
CA ASN A 19 -3.04 -19.54 11.33
C ASN A 19 -2.15 -18.49 10.67
N GLY A 20 -0.86 -18.50 10.99
CA GLY A 20 0.12 -17.63 10.36
C GLY A 20 0.51 -18.14 8.97
N PHE A 21 0.71 -17.22 8.06
CA PHE A 21 1.29 -17.49 6.75
C PHE A 21 2.21 -16.32 6.32
N GLY A 22 3.02 -16.53 5.30
CA GLY A 22 4.05 -15.57 4.92
C GLY A 22 5.29 -15.67 5.81
N ALA A 23 5.88 -14.53 6.17
CA ALA A 23 7.06 -14.45 7.02
C ALA A 23 6.73 -14.78 8.48
N THR A 24 7.73 -15.25 9.23
CA THR A 24 7.68 -15.39 10.69
C THR A 24 8.21 -14.12 11.37
N GLY A 25 7.83 -13.90 12.63
CA GLY A 25 8.25 -12.74 13.42
C GLY A 25 7.07 -11.89 13.89
N GLN A 26 7.29 -10.61 14.08
CA GLN A 26 6.25 -9.69 14.51
C GLN A 26 6.34 -8.33 13.82
N THR A 27 5.20 -7.68 13.67
CA THR A 27 5.08 -6.29 13.20
C THR A 27 4.07 -5.52 14.05
N ARG A 28 4.17 -4.20 14.06
CA ARG A 28 3.21 -3.30 14.70
C ARG A 28 2.74 -2.27 13.68
N ALA A 29 1.47 -1.92 13.74
CA ALA A 29 0.85 -1.06 12.74
C ALA A 29 -0.49 -0.51 13.24
N GLU A 30 -1.09 0.35 12.45
CA GLU A 30 -2.51 0.67 12.53
C GLU A 30 -3.31 -0.39 11.76
N LEU A 31 -4.49 -0.76 12.27
CA LEU A 31 -5.35 -1.74 11.62
C LEU A 31 -6.42 -1.04 10.80
N CYS A 32 -6.48 -1.35 9.51
CA CYS A 32 -7.55 -0.90 8.63
C CYS A 32 -8.30 -2.09 8.00
N PHE A 33 -9.31 -1.83 7.17
CA PHE A 33 -9.97 -2.88 6.38
C PHE A 33 -10.19 -2.44 4.94
N ASN A 34 -10.23 -3.43 4.06
CA ASN A 34 -10.57 -3.26 2.65
C ASN A 34 -11.70 -4.21 2.26
N THR A 35 -12.67 -3.73 1.46
CA THR A 35 -13.88 -4.48 1.08
C THR A 35 -13.84 -5.00 -0.36
N ALA A 36 -12.75 -4.79 -1.08
CA ALA A 36 -12.59 -5.30 -2.45
C ALA A 36 -12.64 -6.84 -2.47
N MET A 37 -13.26 -7.38 -3.49
CA MET A 37 -13.37 -8.84 -3.69
C MET A 37 -12.10 -9.44 -4.31
N THR A 38 -11.27 -8.62 -4.95
CA THR A 38 -10.02 -8.98 -5.62
C THR A 38 -9.03 -7.83 -5.48
N GLY A 39 -7.81 -8.00 -6.01
CA GLY A 39 -6.79 -6.95 -5.97
C GLY A 39 -6.02 -6.90 -4.65
N TYR A 40 -5.90 -8.02 -3.96
CA TYR A 40 -5.17 -8.05 -2.68
C TYR A 40 -3.67 -7.81 -2.85
N GLN A 41 -3.07 -8.18 -3.99
CA GLN A 41 -1.67 -7.89 -4.30
C GLN A 41 -1.47 -6.40 -4.52
N GLU A 42 -2.34 -5.77 -5.30
CA GLU A 42 -2.37 -4.33 -5.53
C GLU A 42 -2.54 -3.57 -4.20
N ILE A 43 -3.44 -4.04 -3.31
CA ILE A 43 -3.65 -3.43 -1.98
C ILE A 43 -2.41 -3.56 -1.11
N MET A 44 -1.76 -4.73 -1.08
CA MET A 44 -0.55 -4.95 -0.28
C MET A 44 0.64 -4.14 -0.78
N THR A 45 0.69 -3.81 -2.07
CA THR A 45 1.75 -3.02 -2.70
C THR A 45 1.40 -1.55 -2.87
N ASP A 46 0.16 -1.13 -2.57
CA ASP A 46 -0.26 0.28 -2.61
C ASP A 46 0.43 1.07 -1.50
N PRO A 47 1.23 2.10 -1.83
CA PRO A 47 1.93 2.92 -0.84
C PRO A 47 1.01 3.57 0.20
N SER A 48 -0.28 3.78 -0.12
CA SER A 48 -1.27 4.33 0.82
C SER A 48 -1.44 3.49 2.10
N TYR A 49 -1.09 2.19 2.07
CA TYR A 49 -1.18 1.31 3.24
C TYR A 49 0.11 1.21 4.06
N ALA A 50 1.07 2.14 3.86
CA ALA A 50 2.28 2.18 4.67
C ALA A 50 1.95 2.32 6.16
N GLY A 51 2.55 1.46 6.99
CA GLY A 51 2.30 1.44 8.44
C GLY A 51 0.96 0.80 8.85
N GLN A 52 0.25 0.11 7.93
CA GLN A 52 -1.05 -0.51 8.22
C GLN A 52 -1.02 -2.04 8.04
N VAL A 53 -1.74 -2.76 8.93
CA VAL A 53 -2.19 -4.14 8.70
C VAL A 53 -3.58 -4.07 8.09
N VAL A 54 -3.77 -4.71 6.93
CA VAL A 54 -5.02 -4.65 6.18
C VAL A 54 -5.89 -5.87 6.48
N THR A 55 -7.10 -5.65 7.00
CA THR A 55 -8.12 -6.69 7.13
C THR A 55 -8.93 -6.79 5.84
N PHE A 56 -8.84 -7.92 5.17
CA PHE A 56 -9.65 -8.20 3.98
C PHE A 56 -11.01 -8.78 4.39
N THR A 57 -12.09 -8.12 3.98
CA THR A 57 -13.45 -8.56 4.33
C THR A 57 -13.95 -9.67 3.42
N PHE A 58 -13.44 -9.75 2.20
CA PHE A 58 -13.75 -10.85 1.28
C PHE A 58 -13.13 -12.16 1.80
N PRO A 59 -13.92 -13.26 1.84
CA PRO A 59 -13.48 -14.46 2.54
C PRO A 59 -12.35 -15.24 1.85
N HIS A 60 -12.29 -15.20 0.51
CA HIS A 60 -11.33 -15.99 -0.27
C HIS A 60 -10.21 -15.12 -0.83
N ILE A 61 -9.14 -14.98 -0.06
CA ILE A 61 -7.93 -14.24 -0.43
C ILE A 61 -6.83 -15.24 -0.79
N GLY A 62 -6.06 -14.95 -1.86
CA GLY A 62 -4.99 -15.83 -2.35
C GLY A 62 -5.39 -16.74 -3.52
N ASN A 63 -6.68 -16.84 -3.83
CA ASN A 63 -7.23 -17.74 -4.84
C ASN A 63 -6.80 -17.41 -6.29
N VAL A 64 -6.40 -16.19 -6.58
CA VAL A 64 -5.86 -15.80 -7.90
C VAL A 64 -4.33 -15.85 -7.96
N GLY A 65 -3.65 -16.18 -6.85
CA GLY A 65 -2.20 -16.14 -6.77
C GLY A 65 -1.66 -14.71 -6.79
N VAL A 66 -0.38 -14.58 -7.11
CA VAL A 66 0.31 -13.31 -7.35
C VAL A 66 1.14 -13.40 -8.63
N ASN A 67 1.45 -12.25 -9.23
CA ASN A 67 2.23 -12.14 -10.46
C ASN A 67 2.98 -10.80 -10.51
N ASP A 68 3.88 -10.61 -11.48
CA ASP A 68 4.73 -9.42 -11.58
C ASP A 68 4.03 -8.18 -12.19
N GLU A 69 2.80 -8.33 -12.69
CA GLU A 69 2.08 -7.24 -13.36
C GLU A 69 1.16 -6.45 -12.43
N ASP A 70 0.71 -7.06 -11.33
CA ASP A 70 -0.32 -6.50 -10.44
C ASP A 70 0.27 -5.70 -9.25
N ASP A 71 1.59 -5.46 -9.23
CA ASP A 71 2.22 -4.63 -8.19
C ASP A 71 1.99 -3.14 -8.45
N GLU A 72 1.57 -2.41 -7.40
CA GLU A 72 1.40 -0.95 -7.38
C GLU A 72 2.67 -0.20 -6.92
N ALA A 73 3.62 -0.89 -6.31
CA ALA A 73 4.96 -0.42 -5.98
C ALA A 73 5.97 -1.56 -6.13
N ALA A 74 7.26 -1.28 -6.06
CA ALA A 74 8.32 -2.28 -6.21
C ALA A 74 8.29 -3.32 -5.06
N GLU A 75 7.93 -2.88 -3.86
CA GLU A 75 7.86 -3.72 -2.66
C GLU A 75 6.49 -3.57 -1.97
N PRO A 76 6.01 -4.60 -1.25
CA PRO A 76 4.82 -4.49 -0.41
C PRO A 76 5.05 -3.46 0.68
N VAL A 77 4.14 -2.50 0.78
CA VAL A 77 4.23 -1.37 1.72
C VAL A 77 3.38 -1.62 2.96
N ALA A 78 2.26 -2.34 2.81
CA ALA A 78 1.44 -2.76 3.95
C ALA A 78 2.26 -3.63 4.92
N ALA A 79 2.09 -3.40 6.22
CA ALA A 79 2.83 -4.10 7.28
C ALA A 79 2.45 -5.58 7.42
N GLY A 80 1.23 -5.94 7.01
CA GLY A 80 0.71 -7.30 7.05
C GLY A 80 -0.75 -7.38 6.64
N MET A 81 -1.31 -8.59 6.69
CA MET A 81 -2.70 -8.82 6.31
C MET A 81 -3.44 -9.76 7.26
N ALA A 82 -4.73 -9.52 7.41
CA ALA A 82 -5.64 -10.36 8.17
C ALA A 82 -6.80 -10.84 7.27
N VAL A 83 -7.03 -12.16 7.21
CA VAL A 83 -8.00 -12.76 6.28
C VAL A 83 -8.91 -13.76 7.00
N LYS A 84 -10.08 -14.03 6.41
CA LYS A 84 -11.06 -14.94 7.00
C LYS A 84 -10.65 -16.41 6.87
N TRP A 85 -10.27 -16.82 5.67
CA TRP A 85 -9.82 -18.19 5.40
C TRP A 85 -8.33 -18.18 5.10
N ASP A 86 -7.65 -19.27 5.43
CA ASP A 86 -6.26 -19.44 5.02
C ASP A 86 -6.16 -19.36 3.49
N PRO A 87 -5.13 -18.71 2.93
CA PRO A 87 -4.93 -18.66 1.49
C PRO A 87 -4.87 -20.06 0.89
N THR A 88 -5.66 -20.28 -0.16
CA THR A 88 -5.69 -21.56 -0.88
C THR A 88 -4.65 -21.59 -2.00
N GLU A 89 -4.49 -22.78 -2.61
CA GLU A 89 -3.76 -22.91 -3.87
C GLU A 89 -4.40 -22.00 -4.93
N PRO A 90 -3.60 -21.26 -5.70
CA PRO A 90 -4.12 -20.42 -6.75
C PRO A 90 -4.72 -21.26 -7.88
N SER A 91 -5.82 -20.77 -8.43
CA SER A 91 -6.52 -21.40 -9.56
C SER A 91 -6.72 -20.45 -10.75
N ASN A 92 -5.89 -19.42 -10.86
CA ASN A 92 -5.93 -18.44 -11.94
C ASN A 92 -4.73 -18.65 -12.90
N TRP A 93 -4.97 -18.53 -14.20
CA TRP A 93 -3.92 -18.69 -15.22
C TRP A 93 -2.78 -17.66 -15.13
N ARG A 94 -3.00 -16.50 -14.52
CA ARG A 94 -1.98 -15.47 -14.29
C ARG A 94 -1.13 -15.72 -13.03
N ALA A 95 -1.45 -16.75 -12.23
CA ALA A 95 -0.70 -17.04 -11.02
C ALA A 95 0.73 -17.48 -11.36
N ALA A 96 1.71 -16.71 -10.92
CA ALA A 96 3.12 -17.05 -10.98
C ALA A 96 3.62 -17.66 -9.65
N GLU A 97 3.01 -17.25 -8.52
CA GLU A 97 3.43 -17.67 -7.18
C GLU A 97 2.20 -17.70 -6.25
N ARG A 98 2.30 -18.48 -5.16
CA ARG A 98 1.30 -18.47 -4.08
C ARG A 98 1.44 -17.20 -3.24
N LEU A 99 0.32 -16.66 -2.77
CA LEU A 99 0.32 -15.49 -1.89
C LEU A 99 1.19 -15.68 -0.63
N SER A 100 1.12 -16.86 -0.01
CA SER A 100 1.91 -17.16 1.20
C SER A 100 3.42 -17.14 0.95
N ASP A 101 3.87 -17.65 -0.19
CA ASP A 101 5.29 -17.70 -0.55
C ASP A 101 5.79 -16.31 -0.92
N TRP A 102 4.98 -15.55 -1.67
CA TRP A 102 5.25 -14.15 -2.01
C TRP A 102 5.41 -13.29 -0.76
N LEU A 103 4.49 -13.38 0.21
CA LEU A 103 4.58 -12.66 1.49
C LEU A 103 5.84 -13.05 2.27
N ARG A 104 6.17 -14.36 2.31
CA ARG A 104 7.38 -14.85 2.98
C ARG A 104 8.64 -14.26 2.38
N ARG A 105 8.75 -14.28 1.05
CA ARG A 105 9.88 -13.72 0.31
C ARG A 105 10.02 -12.21 0.52
N ARG A 106 8.89 -11.52 0.68
CA ARG A 106 8.81 -10.06 0.90
C ARG A 106 8.82 -9.66 2.39
N GLY A 107 9.02 -10.60 3.31
CA GLY A 107 9.10 -10.33 4.75
C GLY A 107 7.78 -9.82 5.37
N ARG A 108 6.62 -10.17 4.78
CA ARG A 108 5.30 -9.75 5.27
C ARG A 108 4.58 -10.90 5.96
N ILE A 109 3.86 -10.56 7.03
CA ILE A 109 3.12 -11.51 7.87
C ILE A 109 1.65 -11.47 7.49
N GLY A 110 1.05 -12.67 7.36
CA GLY A 110 -0.39 -12.83 7.24
C GLY A 110 -0.96 -13.67 8.38
N ILE A 111 -2.21 -13.45 8.72
CA ILE A 111 -2.99 -14.24 9.66
C ILE A 111 -4.33 -14.62 9.05
N GLY A 112 -4.65 -15.91 9.01
CA GLY A 112 -5.89 -16.49 8.52
C GLY A 112 -6.72 -17.12 9.62
N GLY A 113 -7.94 -17.57 9.28
CA GLY A 113 -8.86 -18.21 10.25
C GLY A 113 -9.58 -17.21 11.16
N LEU A 114 -9.64 -15.91 10.79
CA LEU A 114 -10.18 -14.87 11.66
C LEU A 114 -11.66 -14.56 11.39
N ASP A 115 -12.36 -14.14 12.44
CA ASP A 115 -13.63 -13.43 12.30
C ASP A 115 -13.39 -11.98 11.83
N THR A 116 -13.13 -11.83 10.52
CA THR A 116 -12.89 -10.53 9.90
C THR A 116 -14.09 -9.58 10.01
N ARG A 117 -15.32 -10.11 10.14
CA ARG A 117 -16.52 -9.29 10.38
C ARG A 117 -16.49 -8.65 11.77
N ARG A 118 -16.14 -9.40 12.81
CA ARG A 118 -15.95 -8.87 14.17
C ARG A 118 -14.85 -7.82 14.17
N LEU A 119 -13.73 -8.08 13.50
CA LEU A 119 -12.60 -7.17 13.39
C LEU A 119 -13.00 -5.86 12.69
N THR A 120 -13.67 -5.94 11.53
CA THR A 120 -14.17 -4.76 10.80
C THR A 120 -15.16 -3.94 11.62
N ARG A 121 -16.04 -4.60 12.41
CA ARG A 121 -16.96 -3.88 13.30
C ARG A 121 -16.23 -3.13 14.41
N ALA A 122 -15.19 -3.72 14.99
CA ALA A 122 -14.35 -3.06 15.99
C ALA A 122 -13.69 -1.80 15.40
N ILE A 123 -13.09 -1.91 14.20
CA ILE A 123 -12.48 -0.77 13.50
C ILE A 123 -13.51 0.35 13.25
N ARG A 124 -14.73 0.02 12.81
CA ARG A 124 -15.78 1.01 12.55
C ARG A 124 -16.31 1.71 13.80
N GLN A 125 -16.28 1.03 14.94
CA GLN A 125 -16.81 1.58 16.20
C GLN A 125 -15.76 2.39 16.99
N GLN A 126 -14.50 1.99 16.91
CA GLN A 126 -13.41 2.54 17.75
C GLN A 126 -12.43 3.42 16.96
N GLY A 127 -12.55 3.48 15.61
CA GLY A 127 -11.52 4.00 14.73
C GLY A 127 -10.48 2.93 14.38
N ALA A 128 -9.39 3.33 13.75
CA ALA A 128 -8.31 2.44 13.36
C ALA A 128 -7.43 2.08 14.58
N PRO A 129 -7.58 0.89 15.19
CA PRO A 129 -6.83 0.55 16.39
C PRO A 129 -5.37 0.23 16.06
N HIS A 130 -4.47 0.47 17.01
CA HIS A 130 -3.10 0.02 16.94
C HIS A 130 -3.03 -1.48 17.25
N VAL A 131 -2.20 -2.20 16.50
CA VAL A 131 -2.06 -3.65 16.62
C VAL A 131 -0.60 -4.10 16.60
N ALA A 132 -0.36 -5.27 17.20
CA ALA A 132 0.80 -6.08 16.95
C ALA A 132 0.35 -7.42 16.35
N LEU A 133 0.95 -7.80 15.22
CA LEU A 133 0.74 -9.06 14.55
C LEU A 133 1.99 -9.92 14.67
N ALA A 134 1.83 -11.13 15.20
CA ALA A 134 2.92 -12.10 15.37
C ALA A 134 2.60 -13.41 14.66
N HIS A 135 3.62 -14.02 14.04
CA HIS A 135 3.60 -15.37 13.48
C HIS A 135 4.78 -16.16 14.03
N ASP A 136 4.48 -17.15 14.85
CA ASP A 136 5.42 -18.19 15.32
C ASP A 136 4.85 -19.58 15.00
N PRO A 137 5.47 -20.36 14.11
CA PRO A 137 5.02 -21.73 13.80
C PRO A 137 4.89 -22.66 15.01
N ALA A 138 5.58 -22.36 16.11
CA ALA A 138 5.47 -23.11 17.36
C ALA A 138 4.30 -22.64 18.25
N GLY A 139 3.57 -21.58 17.83
CA GLY A 139 2.42 -21.05 18.57
C GLY A 139 2.77 -20.43 19.93
N ARG A 140 4.00 -19.94 20.09
CA ARG A 140 4.47 -19.33 21.34
C ARG A 140 4.38 -17.81 21.26
N PHE A 141 3.51 -17.23 22.09
CA PHE A 141 3.31 -15.79 22.09
C PHE A 141 3.47 -15.22 23.49
N ASP A 142 4.32 -14.21 23.66
CA ASP A 142 4.30 -13.33 24.82
C ASP A 142 3.18 -12.27 24.61
N ILE A 143 2.01 -12.56 25.14
CA ILE A 143 0.81 -11.72 24.96
C ILE A 143 1.02 -10.36 25.61
N ALA A 144 1.69 -10.29 26.75
CA ALA A 144 1.93 -9.01 27.43
C ALA A 144 2.84 -8.12 26.58
N ALA A 145 3.90 -8.69 26.00
CA ALA A 145 4.81 -7.99 25.09
C ALA A 145 4.11 -7.54 23.80
N LEU A 146 3.22 -8.37 23.21
CA LEU A 146 2.46 -8.01 22.00
C LEU A 146 1.51 -6.84 22.26
N VAL A 147 0.74 -6.87 23.36
CA VAL A 147 -0.15 -5.77 23.73
C VAL A 147 0.65 -4.50 24.01
N GLN A 148 1.79 -4.62 24.67
CA GLN A 148 2.68 -3.48 24.90
C GLN A 148 3.23 -2.91 23.60
N ALA A 149 3.62 -3.78 22.63
CA ALA A 149 4.08 -3.36 21.33
C ALA A 149 3.00 -2.63 20.52
N ALA A 150 1.73 -3.09 20.59
CA ALA A 150 0.60 -2.42 19.98
C ALA A 150 0.36 -1.03 20.59
N ARG A 151 0.43 -0.91 21.92
CA ARG A 151 0.30 0.38 22.65
C ARG A 151 1.41 1.35 22.34
N ALA A 152 2.62 0.85 22.11
CA ALA A 152 3.80 1.65 21.82
C ALA A 152 3.88 2.09 20.34
N PHE A 153 2.94 1.67 19.48
CA PHE A 153 2.90 2.17 18.11
C PHE A 153 2.46 3.64 18.11
N PRO A 154 3.22 4.54 17.47
CA PRO A 154 2.95 5.99 17.56
C PRO A 154 1.69 6.45 16.80
N GLY A 155 1.07 5.56 16.02
CA GLY A 155 0.00 5.93 15.09
C GLY A 155 0.52 6.58 13.81
N LEU A 156 -0.39 6.98 12.92
CA LEU A 156 -0.05 7.62 11.65
C LEU A 156 -0.23 9.13 11.68
N VAL A 157 -0.93 9.68 12.69
CA VAL A 157 -1.12 11.13 12.85
C VAL A 157 0.23 11.82 13.09
N GLY A 158 0.52 12.87 12.34
CA GLY A 158 1.78 13.59 12.37
C GLY A 158 2.95 12.89 11.65
N GLN A 159 2.73 11.71 11.07
CA GLN A 159 3.78 10.96 10.35
C GLN A 159 3.84 11.39 8.88
N ASP A 160 4.99 11.89 8.44
CA ASP A 160 5.28 12.12 7.02
C ASP A 160 5.76 10.81 6.36
N LEU A 161 4.82 9.93 6.02
CA LEU A 161 5.14 8.69 5.36
C LEU A 161 5.36 8.87 3.85
N ALA A 162 4.94 9.98 3.26
CA ALA A 162 5.20 10.28 1.85
C ALA A 162 6.70 10.29 1.55
N ARG A 163 7.53 10.86 2.44
CA ARG A 163 9.00 10.80 2.31
C ARG A 163 9.59 9.41 2.39
N ALA A 164 8.92 8.49 3.05
CA ALA A 164 9.41 7.11 3.18
C ALA A 164 9.13 6.26 1.94
N VAL A 165 8.11 6.62 1.15
CA VAL A 165 7.65 5.83 -0.01
C VAL A 165 7.90 6.49 -1.36
N THR A 166 8.24 7.78 -1.40
CA THR A 166 8.52 8.53 -2.62
C THR A 166 9.74 7.97 -3.37
N CYS A 167 9.81 8.20 -4.67
CA CYS A 167 10.97 7.84 -5.47
C CYS A 167 12.22 8.65 -5.03
N ALA A 168 13.39 8.03 -5.13
CA ALA A 168 14.65 8.66 -4.78
C ALA A 168 15.16 9.67 -5.84
N GLN A 169 14.77 9.47 -7.10
CA GLN A 169 15.20 10.27 -8.26
C GLN A 169 14.04 10.40 -9.24
N SER A 170 14.04 11.48 -10.00
CA SER A 170 13.10 11.68 -11.10
C SER A 170 13.31 10.64 -12.20
N TYR A 171 12.23 10.14 -12.77
CA TYR A 171 12.26 9.17 -13.86
C TYR A 171 11.08 9.34 -14.81
N ARG A 172 11.19 8.80 -16.02
CA ARG A 172 10.10 8.77 -16.99
C ARG A 172 9.27 7.51 -16.83
N TRP A 173 7.95 7.65 -17.00
CA TRP A 173 7.00 6.55 -16.98
C TRP A 173 6.32 6.43 -18.34
N ASP A 174 6.41 5.24 -18.95
CA ASP A 174 5.84 4.95 -20.26
C ASP A 174 4.88 3.75 -20.27
N GLN A 175 4.82 2.97 -19.16
CA GLN A 175 3.96 1.79 -19.10
C GLN A 175 2.49 2.21 -19.09
N MET A 176 1.67 1.57 -19.95
CA MET A 176 0.24 1.79 -20.06
C MET A 176 -0.56 0.80 -19.20
N ARG A 177 -1.87 1.01 -19.12
CA ARG A 177 -2.78 0.07 -18.45
C ARG A 177 -2.68 -1.30 -19.10
N TRP A 178 -2.91 -2.33 -18.29
CA TRP A 178 -2.97 -3.70 -18.75
C TRP A 178 -4.10 -3.89 -19.77
N ALA A 179 -3.83 -4.61 -20.84
CA ALA A 179 -4.79 -4.96 -21.88
C ALA A 179 -4.56 -6.41 -22.34
N TRP A 180 -5.65 -7.14 -22.49
CA TRP A 180 -5.59 -8.49 -23.03
C TRP A 180 -5.32 -8.45 -24.55
N PRO A 181 -4.48 -9.37 -25.12
CA PRO A 181 -3.65 -10.38 -24.44
C PRO A 181 -2.24 -9.89 -24.06
N ASP A 182 -1.87 -8.67 -24.39
CA ASP A 182 -0.48 -8.20 -24.48
C ASP A 182 0.08 -7.68 -23.14
N GLY A 183 -0.75 -7.63 -22.07
CA GLY A 183 -0.32 -7.13 -20.78
C GLY A 183 -0.17 -5.60 -20.75
N HIS A 184 0.87 -5.11 -20.08
CA HIS A 184 1.18 -3.69 -20.00
C HIS A 184 1.98 -3.25 -21.25
N GLY A 185 1.33 -2.58 -22.18
CA GLY A 185 2.02 -1.93 -23.30
C GLY A 185 2.85 -0.73 -22.85
N ARG A 186 3.66 -0.20 -23.78
CA ARG A 186 4.41 1.04 -23.58
C ARG A 186 3.91 2.11 -24.52
N ARG A 187 3.85 3.35 -24.01
CA ARG A 187 3.48 4.50 -24.83
C ARG A 187 4.65 4.89 -25.73
N GLU A 188 4.35 5.15 -26.98
CA GLU A 188 5.30 5.63 -27.97
C GLU A 188 4.90 7.01 -28.49
N GLY A 189 5.87 7.74 -29.02
CA GLY A 189 5.69 9.05 -29.63
C GLY A 189 5.49 10.20 -28.64
N PRO A 190 5.32 11.45 -29.13
CA PRO A 190 5.15 12.64 -28.31
C PRO A 190 3.79 12.66 -27.62
N GLY A 191 3.74 13.23 -26.42
CA GLY A 191 2.52 13.39 -25.64
C GLY A 191 2.50 14.69 -24.84
N ARG A 192 1.39 14.94 -24.13
CA ARG A 192 1.32 16.04 -23.17
C ARG A 192 2.30 15.81 -22.04
N ARG A 193 3.22 16.74 -21.84
CA ARG A 193 4.21 16.64 -20.75
C ARG A 193 3.53 16.87 -19.40
N VAL A 194 3.49 15.84 -18.58
CA VAL A 194 2.92 15.89 -17.23
C VAL A 194 4.03 15.57 -16.23
N VAL A 195 4.23 16.46 -15.28
CA VAL A 195 5.02 16.16 -14.08
C VAL A 195 4.09 15.55 -13.05
N ALA A 196 4.43 14.38 -12.53
CA ALA A 196 3.72 13.72 -11.44
C ALA A 196 4.58 13.75 -10.17
N ILE A 197 4.11 14.42 -9.12
CA ILE A 197 4.79 14.40 -7.83
C ILE A 197 4.39 13.12 -7.08
N ASP A 198 5.40 12.37 -6.71
CA ASP A 198 5.26 11.07 -6.05
C ASP A 198 5.21 11.23 -4.53
N TYR A 199 4.02 11.36 -3.96
CA TYR A 199 3.79 11.27 -2.50
C TYR A 199 3.53 9.83 -2.04
N GLY A 200 3.67 8.86 -2.92
CA GLY A 200 3.32 7.46 -2.78
C GLY A 200 2.36 7.01 -3.89
N ALA A 201 2.74 7.34 -5.13
CA ALA A 201 1.91 7.10 -6.31
C ALA A 201 1.72 5.60 -6.59
N LYS A 202 0.47 5.18 -6.76
CA LYS A 202 0.20 3.86 -7.34
C LYS A 202 0.62 3.82 -8.80
N ARG A 203 1.31 2.75 -9.20
CA ARG A 203 1.71 2.54 -10.60
C ARG A 203 0.53 2.62 -11.57
N ASN A 204 -0.66 2.14 -11.17
CA ASN A 204 -1.82 2.20 -12.04
C ASN A 204 -2.28 3.62 -12.35
N ILE A 205 -2.05 4.59 -11.47
CA ILE A 205 -2.32 6.01 -11.74
C ILE A 205 -1.39 6.50 -12.87
N LEU A 206 -0.10 6.19 -12.78
CA LEU A 206 0.87 6.54 -13.82
C LEU A 206 0.56 5.83 -15.14
N ARG A 207 0.13 4.56 -15.08
CA ARG A 207 -0.36 3.80 -16.24
C ARG A 207 -1.58 4.46 -16.89
N CYS A 208 -2.50 4.99 -16.08
CA CYS A 208 -3.66 5.72 -16.59
C CYS A 208 -3.26 7.02 -17.30
N LEU A 209 -2.33 7.80 -16.74
CA LEU A 209 -1.79 9.00 -17.39
C LEU A 209 -1.12 8.69 -18.72
N ALA A 210 -0.25 7.67 -18.75
CA ALA A 210 0.40 7.23 -19.99
C ALA A 210 -0.62 6.75 -21.04
N SER A 211 -1.64 6.00 -20.63
CA SER A 211 -2.74 5.55 -21.52
C SER A 211 -3.62 6.69 -22.03
N ALA A 212 -3.69 7.80 -21.30
CA ALA A 212 -4.37 9.02 -21.73
C ALA A 212 -3.51 9.89 -22.67
N GLY A 213 -2.32 9.43 -23.07
CA GLY A 213 -1.44 10.14 -23.99
C GLY A 213 -0.47 11.11 -23.31
N CYS A 214 -0.28 11.01 -22.00
CA CYS A 214 0.67 11.87 -21.28
C CYS A 214 2.11 11.32 -21.39
N ASP A 215 3.07 12.23 -21.57
CA ASP A 215 4.50 11.99 -21.39
C ASP A 215 4.84 12.31 -19.93
N VAL A 216 4.92 11.28 -19.10
CA VAL A 216 4.94 11.43 -17.64
C VAL A 216 6.38 11.44 -17.12
N THR A 217 6.74 12.51 -16.41
CA THR A 217 7.96 12.57 -15.57
C THR A 217 7.55 12.51 -14.12
N VAL A 218 7.95 11.46 -13.43
CA VAL A 218 7.70 11.27 -11.99
C VAL A 218 8.83 11.94 -11.22
N MET A 219 8.48 12.73 -10.22
CA MET A 219 9.46 13.47 -9.39
C MET A 219 9.22 13.19 -7.91
N PRO A 220 10.29 13.24 -7.09
CA PRO A 220 10.17 13.05 -5.64
C PRO A 220 9.22 14.04 -4.98
N ALA A 221 8.62 13.62 -3.86
CA ALA A 221 7.75 14.47 -3.02
C ALA A 221 8.40 15.81 -2.60
N THR A 222 9.73 15.85 -2.57
CA THR A 222 10.52 17.02 -2.16
C THR A 222 11.01 17.88 -3.33
N ALA A 223 10.57 17.60 -4.57
CA ALA A 223 10.91 18.43 -5.73
C ALA A 223 10.48 19.89 -5.52
N THR A 224 11.33 20.83 -5.89
CA THR A 224 11.04 22.26 -5.79
C THR A 224 10.17 22.75 -6.96
N ALA A 225 9.55 23.91 -6.83
CA ALA A 225 8.81 24.53 -7.93
C ALA A 225 9.72 24.80 -9.15
N GLU A 226 11.00 25.13 -8.91
CA GLU A 226 11.99 25.33 -9.97
C GLU A 226 12.27 24.02 -10.72
N ASP A 227 12.45 22.91 -10.01
CA ASP A 227 12.65 21.58 -10.61
C ASP A 227 11.46 21.19 -11.47
N ILE A 228 10.23 21.40 -10.96
CA ILE A 228 8.98 21.09 -11.64
C ILE A 228 8.84 21.93 -12.93
N LEU A 229 8.95 23.25 -12.82
CA LEU A 229 8.79 24.17 -13.95
C LEU A 229 9.94 24.03 -14.96
N GLY A 230 11.13 23.62 -14.50
CA GLY A 230 12.28 23.30 -15.36
C GLY A 230 12.00 22.16 -16.34
N GLN A 231 11.06 21.25 -16.03
CA GLN A 231 10.60 20.21 -16.96
C GLN A 231 9.69 20.76 -18.07
N ARG A 232 9.27 22.04 -17.99
CA ARG A 232 8.33 22.70 -18.92
C ARG A 232 7.04 21.87 -19.07
N PRO A 233 6.37 21.50 -17.96
CA PRO A 233 5.17 20.68 -18.01
C PRO A 233 4.01 21.43 -18.65
N GLU A 234 3.09 20.68 -19.24
CA GLU A 234 1.76 21.14 -19.69
C GLU A 234 0.67 20.79 -18.67
N GLY A 235 1.04 20.10 -17.60
CA GLY A 235 0.17 19.78 -16.47
C GLY A 235 0.96 19.24 -15.28
N LEU A 236 0.45 19.48 -14.08
CA LEU A 236 1.00 18.96 -12.82
C LEU A 236 0.01 17.97 -12.22
N PHE A 237 0.49 16.77 -11.90
CA PHE A 237 -0.26 15.75 -11.18
C PHE A 237 0.30 15.57 -9.77
N LEU A 238 -0.59 15.58 -8.77
CA LEU A 238 -0.29 15.35 -7.37
C LEU A 238 -0.85 13.99 -6.97
N SER A 239 0.01 13.04 -6.62
CA SER A 239 -0.41 11.67 -6.32
C SER A 239 -1.08 11.55 -4.94
N ASN A 240 -1.75 10.40 -4.74
CA ASN A 240 -2.07 9.88 -3.42
C ASN A 240 -0.79 9.66 -2.58
N GLY A 241 -0.96 9.46 -1.28
CA GLY A 241 0.15 9.10 -0.38
C GLY A 241 -0.33 8.63 0.97
N PRO A 242 0.55 7.96 1.76
CA PRO A 242 0.27 7.52 3.12
C PRO A 242 0.54 8.61 4.16
N GLY A 243 0.12 8.33 5.39
CA GLY A 243 0.44 9.15 6.56
C GLY A 243 -0.49 10.35 6.74
N ASP A 244 0.01 11.36 7.43
CA ASP A 244 -0.76 12.57 7.71
C ASP A 244 -0.55 13.62 6.62
N PRO A 245 -1.60 14.02 5.88
CA PRO A 245 -1.49 15.05 4.86
C PRO A 245 -1.04 16.41 5.40
N ALA A 246 -1.24 16.71 6.69
CA ALA A 246 -0.75 17.93 7.30
C ALA A 246 0.78 17.92 7.42
N ALA A 247 1.38 16.77 7.73
CA ALA A 247 2.83 16.63 7.79
C ALA A 247 3.47 16.75 6.39
N THR A 248 2.91 16.09 5.38
CA THR A 248 3.33 16.23 3.97
C THR A 248 3.09 17.66 3.47
N GLY A 249 1.98 18.29 3.86
CA GLY A 249 1.59 19.64 3.48
C GLY A 249 2.59 20.71 3.90
N ALA A 250 3.40 20.48 4.93
CA ALA A 250 4.39 21.44 5.40
C ALA A 250 5.39 21.85 4.31
N TYR A 251 5.74 20.95 3.38
CA TYR A 251 6.60 21.24 2.24
C TYR A 251 5.88 21.22 0.90
N ALA A 252 4.86 20.39 0.75
CA ALA A 252 4.13 20.27 -0.52
C ALA A 252 3.31 21.53 -0.82
N VAL A 253 2.63 22.12 0.18
CA VAL A 253 1.78 23.31 -0.03
C VAL A 253 2.57 24.53 -0.51
N PRO A 254 3.72 24.93 0.08
CA PRO A 254 4.51 26.02 -0.44
C PRO A 254 4.93 25.80 -1.91
N THR A 255 5.42 24.61 -2.23
CA THR A 255 5.83 24.25 -3.60
C THR A 255 4.67 24.36 -4.60
N ILE A 256 3.50 23.79 -4.24
CA ILE A 256 2.32 23.85 -5.10
C ILE A 256 1.86 25.31 -5.33
N ARG A 257 1.83 26.13 -4.27
CA ARG A 257 1.49 27.55 -4.37
C ARG A 257 2.43 28.30 -5.32
N GLU A 258 3.74 28.08 -5.16
CA GLU A 258 4.73 28.72 -6.03
C GLU A 258 4.55 28.32 -7.51
N VAL A 259 4.25 27.02 -7.79
CA VAL A 259 3.93 26.59 -9.17
C VAL A 259 2.69 27.29 -9.70
N LEU A 260 1.61 27.41 -8.90
CA LEU A 260 0.37 28.09 -9.29
C LEU A 260 0.57 29.60 -9.51
N GLU A 261 1.43 30.25 -8.75
CA GLU A 261 1.75 31.67 -8.91
C GLU A 261 2.62 31.96 -10.14
N ARG A 262 3.49 31.01 -10.53
CA ARG A 262 4.45 31.17 -11.62
C ARG A 262 4.00 30.60 -12.96
N SER A 263 2.86 29.90 -13.00
CA SER A 263 2.37 29.25 -14.21
C SER A 263 0.84 29.11 -14.20
N GLU A 264 0.27 28.93 -15.40
CA GLU A 264 -1.18 28.66 -15.60
C GLU A 264 -1.42 27.18 -15.99
N ILE A 265 -0.48 26.29 -15.68
CA ILE A 265 -0.65 24.87 -16.00
C ILE A 265 -1.78 24.25 -15.17
N PRO A 266 -2.62 23.39 -15.76
CA PRO A 266 -3.64 22.67 -14.99
C PRO A 266 -3.00 21.77 -13.94
N VAL A 267 -3.59 21.75 -12.74
CA VAL A 267 -3.19 20.88 -11.63
C VAL A 267 -4.31 19.90 -11.34
N PHE A 268 -3.99 18.63 -11.28
CA PHE A 268 -4.91 17.55 -10.91
C PHE A 268 -4.32 16.73 -9.77
N GLY A 269 -5.14 16.42 -8.77
CA GLY A 269 -4.73 15.63 -7.60
C GLY A 269 -5.71 14.50 -7.27
N ILE A 270 -5.21 13.48 -6.62
CA ILE A 270 -5.95 12.34 -6.07
C ILE A 270 -5.76 12.31 -4.54
#